data_9a4fd95cfd51cd0cff3b0885bd8879db
#
_entry.id   9a4fd95cfd51cd0cff3b0885bd8879db
#
_cell.length_a   1.000
_cell.length_b   1.000
_cell.length_c   1.000
_cell.angle_alpha   90.00
_cell.angle_beta   90.00
_cell.angle_gamma   90.00
#
_symmetry.space_group_name_H-M   'P 1'
#
loop_
_entity.id
_entity.type
_entity.pdbx_description
1 polymer ?
#
loop_
_entity_poly.entity_id
_entity_poly.type
_entity_poly.pdbx_seq_one_letter_code
_entity_poly.pdbx_strand_id
1 'polypeptide(L)'
;MKEGYLDFDEYIRQGEPSQREAAYAWSTAIGLQAVDGLKTSDYLNQLAQRNIEGEITIDEVDYLLNSYYESKTTREADDNDKEEADKASKNIKRILSVKTIDFTTNGYISLHRRIFTGVMKHAGELRKYDITKREWVLEGDTVNYLNWEDLRRAIDYDIEQERNFSYKGISSDELVTHFAKFVSGLWQIHAFGEGNTRTTAVFAIQYLRSLGFDVENDLFAKHSWYFRNSLVRANYKSAVKGIDYTPVYLERFFRNLLLGEQWDLRNRYLHIHPTKEWSMQPNLATPSSTPQAPKQAPEQAPEQAPEQVQGLLHTSNSLIIGLIKIIGGEELSISQLMEKTGLKHRPNFIEYHLNPAIKEGYARLLYPDKPRHPRQKYLLTAKGLALYNELNKNDKI
;
A
#
# COMPACT_ATOMS: atom_id res chain seq x y z
N MET A 1 -5.78 -28.22 14.87
CA MET A 1 -4.50 -27.52 14.66
C MET A 1 -4.80 -26.42 13.65
N LYS A 2 -4.63 -25.15 14.00
CA LYS A 2 -4.79 -24.03 13.06
C LYS A 2 -3.67 -24.16 12.03
N GLU A 3 -4.04 -24.31 10.75
CA GLU A 3 -3.10 -24.36 9.62
C GLU A 3 -2.18 -23.12 9.66
N GLY A 4 -0.90 -23.41 9.56
CA GLY A 4 0.24 -22.53 9.75
C GLY A 4 0.28 -21.24 8.94
N TYR A 5 -0.49 -20.26 9.34
CA TYR A 5 -0.15 -18.86 9.09
C TYR A 5 0.85 -18.49 10.19
N LEU A 6 2.13 -18.38 9.87
CA LEU A 6 3.09 -17.79 10.78
C LEU A 6 2.67 -16.35 10.99
N ASP A 7 2.15 -16.09 12.17
CA ASP A 7 1.71 -14.78 12.60
C ASP A 7 2.96 -13.96 12.98
N PHE A 8 3.40 -13.09 12.05
CA PHE A 8 4.46 -12.13 12.36
C PHE A 8 3.98 -10.99 13.29
N ASP A 9 2.73 -11.06 13.78
CA ASP A 9 2.12 -10.04 14.65
C ASP A 9 2.93 -9.79 15.93
N GLU A 10 3.65 -10.80 16.44
CA GLU A 10 4.51 -10.61 17.61
C GLU A 10 5.68 -9.68 17.29
N TYR A 11 6.35 -9.88 16.16
CA TYR A 11 7.43 -8.97 15.73
C TYR A 11 6.93 -7.58 15.38
N ILE A 12 5.72 -7.49 14.82
CA ILE A 12 5.07 -6.22 14.48
C ILE A 12 4.75 -5.43 15.76
N ARG A 13 4.27 -6.11 16.82
CA ARG A 13 3.89 -5.46 18.08
C ARG A 13 5.06 -5.17 19.01
N GLN A 14 6.02 -6.08 19.12
CA GLN A 14 7.05 -6.06 20.17
C GLN A 14 8.48 -6.03 19.65
N GLY A 15 8.68 -6.19 18.32
CA GLY A 15 10.00 -6.23 17.70
C GLY A 15 10.71 -4.88 17.71
N GLU A 16 12.02 -4.92 17.65
CA GLU A 16 12.86 -3.76 17.35
C GLU A 16 12.45 -3.13 16.01
N PRO A 17 12.71 -1.83 15.77
CA PRO A 17 12.25 -1.14 14.55
C PRO A 17 12.62 -1.86 13.24
N SER A 18 13.83 -2.43 13.15
CA SER A 18 14.28 -3.19 11.98
C SER A 18 13.54 -4.51 11.79
N GLN A 19 13.23 -5.21 12.89
CA GLN A 19 12.45 -6.44 12.87
C GLN A 19 11.00 -6.15 12.47
N ARG A 20 10.44 -5.05 12.96
CA ARG A 20 9.10 -4.59 12.61
C ARG A 20 8.97 -4.28 11.11
N GLU A 21 9.91 -3.48 10.56
CA GLU A 21 9.96 -3.20 9.11
C GLU A 21 10.09 -4.50 8.28
N ALA A 22 10.95 -5.42 8.71
CA ALA A 22 11.13 -6.70 8.04
C ALA A 22 9.87 -7.56 8.10
N ALA A 23 9.20 -7.63 9.26
CA ALA A 23 7.98 -8.40 9.47
C ALA A 23 6.83 -7.86 8.60
N TYR A 24 6.62 -6.54 8.53
CA TYR A 24 5.64 -5.93 7.63
C TYR A 24 5.93 -6.23 6.16
N ALA A 25 7.20 -6.15 5.74
CA ALA A 25 7.57 -6.43 4.35
C ALA A 25 7.32 -7.90 3.99
N TRP A 26 7.62 -8.85 4.89
CA TRP A 26 7.33 -10.27 4.71
C TRP A 26 5.83 -10.56 4.74
N SER A 27 5.08 -10.03 5.71
CA SER A 27 3.64 -10.18 5.80
C SER A 27 2.95 -9.73 4.51
N THR A 28 3.30 -8.54 4.03
CA THR A 28 2.77 -8.01 2.75
C THR A 28 3.16 -8.90 1.57
N ALA A 29 4.42 -9.31 1.48
CA ALA A 29 4.93 -10.11 0.36
C ALA A 29 4.24 -11.48 0.27
N ILE A 30 4.05 -12.15 1.40
CA ILE A 30 3.38 -13.45 1.52
C ILE A 30 1.87 -13.29 1.27
N GLY A 31 1.24 -12.31 1.90
CA GLY A 31 -0.21 -12.09 1.77
C GLY A 31 -0.65 -11.71 0.35
N LEU A 32 0.21 -11.03 -0.40
CA LEU A 32 -0.07 -10.68 -1.80
C LEU A 32 -0.14 -11.90 -2.74
N GLN A 33 0.39 -13.06 -2.35
CA GLN A 33 0.28 -14.26 -3.20
C GLN A 33 -1.18 -14.76 -3.31
N ALA A 34 -1.98 -14.48 -2.29
CA ALA A 34 -3.39 -14.87 -2.28
C ALA A 34 -4.22 -14.23 -3.41
N VAL A 35 -3.79 -13.12 -4.02
CA VAL A 35 -4.52 -12.49 -5.16
C VAL A 35 -4.59 -13.39 -6.39
N ASP A 36 -3.64 -14.30 -6.53
CA ASP A 36 -3.58 -15.28 -7.61
C ASP A 36 -3.89 -16.72 -7.08
N GLY A 37 -4.40 -16.83 -5.84
CA GLY A 37 -4.77 -18.11 -5.21
C GLY A 37 -3.58 -18.94 -4.72
N LEU A 38 -2.39 -18.35 -4.70
CA LEU A 38 -1.15 -19.02 -4.33
C LEU A 38 -0.94 -18.98 -2.80
N LYS A 39 -0.22 -20.00 -2.30
CA LYS A 39 0.22 -20.09 -0.90
C LYS A 39 1.71 -20.38 -0.85
N THR A 40 2.39 -19.73 0.07
CA THR A 40 3.81 -19.98 0.34
C THR A 40 4.02 -21.31 1.08
N SER A 41 5.23 -21.87 0.95
CA SER A 41 5.63 -23.06 1.68
C SER A 41 5.93 -22.74 3.15
N ASP A 42 5.86 -23.76 4.01
CA ASP A 42 6.32 -23.66 5.40
C ASP A 42 7.84 -23.39 5.49
N TYR A 43 8.58 -23.82 4.47
CA TYR A 43 10.01 -23.55 4.39
C TYR A 43 10.32 -22.08 4.21
N LEU A 44 9.60 -21.37 3.30
CA LEU A 44 9.74 -19.92 3.18
C LEU A 44 9.40 -19.22 4.50
N ASN A 45 8.34 -19.66 5.17
CA ASN A 45 7.89 -19.05 6.43
C ASN A 45 9.01 -19.15 7.50
N GLN A 46 9.69 -20.29 7.61
CA GLN A 46 10.85 -20.45 8.50
C GLN A 46 12.02 -19.53 8.11
N LEU A 47 12.32 -19.43 6.81
CA LEU A 47 13.38 -18.53 6.33
C LEU A 47 13.03 -17.06 6.57
N ALA A 48 11.77 -16.68 6.41
CA ALA A 48 11.28 -15.34 6.68
C ALA A 48 11.45 -14.97 8.16
N GLN A 49 11.12 -15.89 9.07
CA GLN A 49 11.33 -15.70 10.51
C GLN A 49 12.80 -15.48 10.82
N ARG A 50 13.70 -16.33 10.35
CA ARG A 50 15.15 -16.20 10.55
C ARG A 50 15.71 -14.89 9.97
N ASN A 51 15.14 -14.43 8.85
CA ASN A 51 15.50 -13.12 8.26
C ASN A 51 15.00 -11.94 9.10
N ILE A 52 13.82 -12.03 9.71
CA ILE A 52 13.30 -11.02 10.65
C ILE A 52 14.18 -10.96 11.91
N GLU A 53 14.58 -12.08 12.43
CA GLU A 53 15.45 -12.21 13.61
C GLU A 53 16.92 -11.80 13.33
N GLY A 54 17.26 -11.57 12.04
CA GLY A 54 18.59 -11.15 11.62
C GLY A 54 19.62 -12.28 11.58
N GLU A 55 19.19 -13.54 11.70
CA GLU A 55 20.07 -14.71 11.60
C GLU A 55 20.62 -14.93 10.19
N ILE A 56 19.79 -14.60 9.18
CA ILE A 56 20.16 -14.72 7.77
C ILE A 56 19.76 -13.46 6.99
N THR A 57 20.58 -13.13 5.99
CA THR A 57 20.33 -12.04 5.05
C THR A 57 19.28 -12.44 3.99
N ILE A 58 18.73 -11.47 3.27
CA ILE A 58 17.81 -11.75 2.16
C ILE A 58 18.51 -12.47 0.99
N ASP A 59 19.82 -12.33 0.83
CA ASP A 59 20.59 -13.03 -0.17
C ASP A 59 20.80 -14.50 0.22
N GLU A 60 20.97 -14.78 1.52
CA GLU A 60 20.99 -16.16 2.03
C GLU A 60 19.62 -16.83 1.91
N VAL A 61 18.51 -16.09 2.14
CA VAL A 61 17.16 -16.61 1.85
C VAL A 61 17.04 -17.01 0.38
N ASP A 62 17.51 -16.16 -0.55
CA ASP A 62 17.48 -16.45 -1.99
C ASP A 62 18.27 -17.73 -2.34
N TYR A 63 19.48 -17.84 -1.82
CA TYR A 63 20.32 -19.02 -2.00
C TYR A 63 19.66 -20.30 -1.46
N LEU A 64 19.12 -20.25 -0.25
CA LEU A 64 18.48 -21.40 0.40
C LEU A 64 17.22 -21.84 -0.33
N LEU A 65 16.38 -20.89 -0.80
CA LEU A 65 15.20 -21.22 -1.59
C LEU A 65 15.54 -21.86 -2.93
N ASN A 66 16.52 -21.32 -3.66
CA ASN A 66 16.95 -21.90 -4.93
C ASN A 66 17.50 -23.32 -4.72
N SER A 67 18.37 -23.52 -3.73
CA SER A 67 18.92 -24.83 -3.39
C SER A 67 17.82 -25.84 -2.99
N TYR A 68 16.80 -25.39 -2.24
CA TYR A 68 15.68 -26.25 -1.85
C TYR A 68 14.90 -26.75 -3.06
N TYR A 69 14.52 -25.86 -3.99
CA TYR A 69 13.74 -26.24 -5.16
C TYR A 69 14.55 -27.00 -6.21
N GLU A 70 15.84 -26.70 -6.35
CA GLU A 70 16.77 -27.44 -7.22
C GLU A 70 17.04 -28.87 -6.72
N SER A 71 17.06 -29.07 -5.41
CA SER A 71 17.30 -30.38 -4.80
C SER A 71 16.08 -31.34 -4.86
N LYS A 72 14.88 -30.82 -5.15
CA LYS A 72 13.68 -31.64 -5.24
C LYS A 72 13.71 -32.55 -6.47
N THR A 73 13.99 -33.83 -6.26
CA THR A 73 13.99 -34.86 -7.32
C THR A 73 12.59 -35.30 -7.74
N THR A 74 11.60 -35.20 -6.83
CA THR A 74 10.18 -35.48 -7.06
C THR A 74 9.37 -34.27 -6.69
N ARG A 75 8.51 -33.80 -7.61
CA ARG A 75 7.63 -32.66 -7.38
C ARG A 75 6.21 -33.10 -7.09
N GLU A 76 5.60 -32.50 -6.10
CA GLU A 76 4.16 -32.61 -5.81
C GLU A 76 3.35 -31.73 -6.75
N ALA A 77 2.03 -31.92 -6.80
CA ALA A 77 1.16 -31.19 -7.73
C ALA A 77 1.16 -29.67 -7.51
N ASP A 78 1.34 -29.22 -6.26
CA ASP A 78 1.33 -27.81 -5.86
C ASP A 78 2.72 -27.17 -5.69
N ASP A 79 3.80 -27.95 -5.95
CA ASP A 79 5.17 -27.47 -5.77
C ASP A 79 5.53 -26.29 -6.70
N ASN A 80 4.98 -26.27 -7.92
CA ASN A 80 5.22 -25.15 -8.85
C ASN A 80 4.56 -23.86 -8.33
N ASP A 81 3.37 -23.96 -7.79
CA ASP A 81 2.62 -22.84 -7.22
C ASP A 81 3.30 -22.32 -5.95
N LYS A 82 3.79 -23.23 -5.11
CA LYS A 82 4.59 -22.88 -3.91
C LYS A 82 5.92 -22.22 -4.29
N GLU A 83 6.63 -22.76 -5.28
CA GLU A 83 7.90 -22.17 -5.75
C GLU A 83 7.68 -20.76 -6.30
N GLU A 84 6.62 -20.54 -7.10
CA GLU A 84 6.24 -19.22 -7.58
C GLU A 84 5.98 -18.28 -6.40
N ALA A 85 5.12 -18.69 -5.46
CA ALA A 85 4.75 -17.88 -4.32
C ALA A 85 5.98 -17.52 -3.45
N ASP A 86 6.85 -18.48 -3.18
CA ASP A 86 8.03 -18.29 -2.35
C ASP A 86 9.03 -17.33 -2.98
N LYS A 87 9.38 -17.56 -4.25
CA LYS A 87 10.33 -16.72 -4.98
C LYS A 87 9.80 -15.30 -5.20
N ALA A 88 8.50 -15.16 -5.55
CA ALA A 88 7.87 -13.86 -5.69
C ALA A 88 7.80 -13.12 -4.35
N SER A 89 7.47 -13.80 -3.24
CA SER A 89 7.44 -13.20 -1.89
C SER A 89 8.82 -12.69 -1.48
N LYS A 90 9.88 -13.48 -1.64
CA LYS A 90 11.25 -13.05 -1.36
C LYS A 90 11.64 -11.82 -2.19
N ASN A 91 11.28 -11.79 -3.48
CA ASN A 91 11.55 -10.67 -4.35
C ASN A 91 10.78 -9.41 -3.91
N ILE A 92 9.48 -9.53 -3.60
CA ILE A 92 8.65 -8.43 -3.10
C ILE A 92 9.20 -7.89 -1.77
N LYS A 93 9.58 -8.76 -0.83
CA LYS A 93 10.21 -8.34 0.43
C LYS A 93 11.46 -7.50 0.17
N ARG A 94 12.35 -7.95 -0.71
CA ARG A 94 13.56 -7.20 -1.10
C ARG A 94 13.22 -5.82 -1.68
N ILE A 95 12.18 -5.73 -2.52
CA ILE A 95 11.71 -4.48 -3.11
C ILE A 95 11.14 -3.54 -2.04
N LEU A 96 10.31 -4.06 -1.15
CA LEU A 96 9.67 -3.26 -0.10
C LEU A 96 10.63 -2.78 0.99
N SER A 97 11.82 -3.39 1.10
CA SER A 97 12.90 -2.91 1.98
C SER A 97 13.60 -1.64 1.45
N VAL A 98 13.32 -1.24 0.20
CA VAL A 98 13.86 -0.03 -0.42
C VAL A 98 12.75 1.02 -0.51
N LYS A 99 13.01 2.22 0.03
CA LYS A 99 12.01 3.30 0.11
C LYS A 99 11.91 4.15 -1.17
N THR A 100 12.77 3.92 -2.17
CA THR A 100 12.77 4.66 -3.43
C THR A 100 11.93 3.99 -4.50
N ILE A 101 11.24 4.80 -5.31
CA ILE A 101 10.49 4.35 -6.48
C ILE A 101 11.05 5.02 -7.75
N ASP A 102 11.18 4.26 -8.81
CA ASP A 102 11.34 4.81 -10.16
C ASP A 102 9.94 5.04 -10.76
N PHE A 103 9.44 6.27 -10.60
CA PHE A 103 8.11 6.67 -11.04
C PHE A 103 8.10 7.01 -12.54
N THR A 104 8.40 5.99 -13.35
CA THR A 104 8.38 6.03 -14.82
C THR A 104 7.76 4.75 -15.38
N THR A 105 7.38 4.76 -16.65
CA THR A 105 6.92 3.55 -17.34
C THR A 105 7.96 2.43 -17.30
N ASN A 106 9.23 2.77 -17.50
CA ASN A 106 10.31 1.79 -17.42
C ASN A 106 10.48 1.28 -15.97
N GLY A 107 10.28 2.16 -14.97
CA GLY A 107 10.26 1.79 -13.55
C GLY A 107 9.14 0.79 -13.24
N TYR A 108 7.92 1.02 -13.76
CA TYR A 108 6.78 0.09 -13.60
C TYR A 108 7.05 -1.28 -14.26
N ILE A 109 7.59 -1.28 -15.49
CA ILE A 109 7.99 -2.51 -16.20
C ILE A 109 9.13 -3.22 -15.46
N SER A 110 10.12 -2.48 -14.97
CA SER A 110 11.23 -3.01 -14.19
C SER A 110 10.77 -3.58 -12.84
N LEU A 111 9.75 -2.98 -12.22
CA LEU A 111 9.15 -3.50 -11.00
C LEU A 111 8.58 -4.90 -11.21
N HIS A 112 7.78 -5.10 -12.27
CA HIS A 112 7.29 -6.43 -12.64
C HIS A 112 8.46 -7.41 -12.86
N ARG A 113 9.49 -7.01 -13.61
CA ARG A 113 10.68 -7.84 -13.82
C ARG A 113 11.31 -8.25 -12.49
N ARG A 114 11.52 -7.31 -11.57
CA ARG A 114 12.15 -7.56 -10.28
C ARG A 114 11.30 -8.49 -9.40
N ILE A 115 9.97 -8.37 -9.43
CA ILE A 115 9.07 -9.26 -8.68
C ILE A 115 9.15 -10.69 -9.20
N PHE A 116 9.21 -10.87 -10.53
CA PHE A 116 9.07 -12.19 -11.17
C PHE A 116 10.35 -12.75 -11.76
N THR A 117 11.52 -12.12 -11.50
CA THR A 117 12.82 -12.71 -11.85
C THR A 117 13.01 -14.06 -11.14
N GLY A 118 13.35 -15.09 -11.92
CA GLY A 118 13.48 -16.46 -11.43
C GLY A 118 12.14 -17.18 -11.20
N VAL A 119 11.03 -16.53 -11.54
CA VAL A 119 9.66 -17.07 -11.44
C VAL A 119 9.05 -17.25 -12.84
N MET A 120 9.02 -16.19 -13.64
CA MET A 120 8.41 -16.18 -14.98
C MET A 120 9.45 -15.86 -16.06
N LYS A 121 9.43 -16.62 -17.16
CA LYS A 121 10.36 -16.41 -18.29
C LYS A 121 10.22 -15.02 -18.95
N HIS A 122 9.00 -14.48 -18.94
CA HIS A 122 8.63 -13.18 -19.54
C HIS A 122 8.50 -12.05 -18.49
N ALA A 123 9.21 -12.16 -17.38
CA ALA A 123 9.22 -11.13 -16.33
C ALA A 123 9.67 -9.77 -16.89
N GLY A 124 8.82 -8.75 -16.77
CA GLY A 124 9.07 -7.41 -17.30
C GLY A 124 8.85 -7.25 -18.82
N GLU A 125 8.14 -8.19 -19.44
CA GLU A 125 7.71 -8.05 -20.84
C GLU A 125 6.23 -7.68 -20.90
N LEU A 126 5.89 -6.66 -21.67
CA LEU A 126 4.49 -6.34 -21.96
C LEU A 126 3.89 -7.46 -22.80
N ARG A 127 2.63 -7.83 -22.51
CA ARG A 127 1.91 -8.83 -23.30
C ARG A 127 1.77 -8.37 -24.77
N LYS A 128 1.67 -9.35 -25.67
CA LYS A 128 1.54 -9.14 -27.13
C LYS A 128 0.22 -9.75 -27.65
N TYR A 129 -0.78 -9.81 -26.80
CA TYR A 129 -2.11 -10.37 -27.10
C TYR A 129 -3.15 -9.76 -26.16
N ASP A 130 -4.40 -9.75 -26.60
CA ASP A 130 -5.50 -9.33 -25.72
C ASP A 130 -5.83 -10.40 -24.69
N ILE A 131 -6.24 -9.97 -23.51
CA ILE A 131 -6.45 -10.85 -22.37
C ILE A 131 -7.90 -10.76 -21.90
N THR A 132 -8.42 -11.89 -21.49
CA THR A 132 -9.73 -12.03 -20.85
C THR A 132 -9.56 -12.89 -19.61
N LYS A 133 -10.08 -12.44 -18.47
CA LYS A 133 -10.05 -13.18 -17.20
C LYS A 133 -11.46 -13.30 -16.64
N ARG A 134 -11.82 -14.51 -16.21
CA ARG A 134 -13.08 -14.74 -15.51
C ARG A 134 -12.95 -14.29 -14.07
N GLU A 135 -13.81 -13.35 -13.67
CA GLU A 135 -13.77 -12.77 -12.32
C GLU A 135 -14.91 -13.30 -11.46
N TRP A 136 -14.54 -13.83 -10.28
CA TRP A 136 -15.52 -14.42 -9.37
C TRP A 136 -16.61 -13.42 -8.94
N VAL A 137 -16.24 -12.18 -8.61
CA VAL A 137 -17.19 -11.14 -8.20
C VAL A 137 -18.13 -10.68 -9.33
N LEU A 138 -17.81 -11.05 -10.59
CA LEU A 138 -18.59 -10.78 -11.79
C LEU A 138 -19.34 -12.00 -12.32
N GLU A 139 -19.46 -13.07 -11.53
CA GLU A 139 -20.09 -14.35 -11.97
C GLU A 139 -19.42 -14.95 -13.22
N GLY A 140 -18.11 -14.81 -13.32
CA GLY A 140 -17.33 -15.32 -14.44
C GLY A 140 -17.28 -14.38 -15.66
N ASP A 141 -17.85 -13.19 -15.56
CA ASP A 141 -17.65 -12.12 -16.55
C ASP A 141 -16.24 -11.48 -16.40
N THR A 142 -15.86 -10.61 -17.30
CA THR A 142 -14.53 -10.03 -17.41
C THR A 142 -14.54 -8.51 -17.38
N VAL A 143 -13.45 -7.91 -16.90
CA VAL A 143 -13.17 -6.49 -17.13
C VAL A 143 -12.70 -6.29 -18.57
N ASN A 144 -13.03 -5.18 -19.18
CA ASN A 144 -12.47 -4.74 -20.45
C ASN A 144 -11.05 -4.21 -20.23
N TYR A 145 -10.06 -5.08 -20.43
CA TYR A 145 -8.66 -4.70 -20.39
C TYR A 145 -8.25 -3.97 -21.66
N LEU A 146 -7.17 -3.19 -21.58
CA LEU A 146 -6.69 -2.42 -22.72
C LEU A 146 -6.17 -3.35 -23.83
N ASN A 147 -6.31 -2.89 -25.10
CA ASN A 147 -5.71 -3.57 -26.24
C ASN A 147 -4.18 -3.60 -26.10
N TRP A 148 -3.57 -4.74 -26.47
CA TRP A 148 -2.13 -4.96 -26.26
C TRP A 148 -1.23 -3.98 -27.02
N GLU A 149 -1.67 -3.43 -28.15
CA GLU A 149 -0.91 -2.45 -28.97
C GLU A 149 -0.75 -1.10 -28.25
N ASP A 150 -1.63 -0.77 -27.32
CA ASP A 150 -1.69 0.52 -26.65
C ASP A 150 -1.05 0.53 -25.24
N LEU A 151 -0.61 -0.61 -24.75
CA LEU A 151 -0.19 -0.78 -23.35
C LEU A 151 0.85 0.25 -22.89
N ARG A 152 1.94 0.38 -23.67
CA ARG A 152 3.03 1.29 -23.30
C ARG A 152 2.57 2.74 -23.30
N ARG A 153 1.81 3.14 -24.34
CA ARG A 153 1.28 4.49 -24.45
C ARG A 153 0.36 4.86 -23.30
N ALA A 154 -0.47 3.92 -22.87
CA ALA A 154 -1.38 4.13 -21.75
C ALA A 154 -0.65 4.26 -20.40
N ILE A 155 0.37 3.42 -20.16
CA ILE A 155 1.19 3.54 -18.95
C ILE A 155 1.94 4.89 -18.95
N ASP A 156 2.54 5.28 -20.08
CA ASP A 156 3.22 6.57 -20.22
C ASP A 156 2.26 7.72 -19.91
N TYR A 157 1.04 7.68 -20.47
CA TYR A 157 0.00 8.68 -20.23
C TYR A 157 -0.41 8.77 -18.76
N ASP A 158 -0.76 7.66 -18.12
CA ASP A 158 -1.24 7.64 -16.74
C ASP A 158 -0.14 8.12 -15.77
N ILE A 159 1.11 7.68 -15.96
CA ILE A 159 2.24 8.11 -15.13
C ILE A 159 2.54 9.59 -15.33
N GLU A 160 2.45 10.11 -16.56
CA GLU A 160 2.68 11.53 -16.84
C GLU A 160 1.56 12.41 -16.25
N GLN A 161 0.29 12.02 -16.39
CA GLN A 161 -0.84 12.70 -15.76
C GLN A 161 -0.66 12.76 -14.24
N GLU A 162 -0.31 11.65 -13.62
CA GLU A 162 -0.09 11.58 -12.18
C GLU A 162 1.12 12.41 -11.73
N ARG A 163 2.22 12.42 -12.50
CA ARG A 163 3.39 13.27 -12.22
C ARG A 163 3.07 14.75 -12.24
N ASN A 164 2.14 15.16 -13.11
CA ASN A 164 1.71 16.55 -13.27
C ASN A 164 0.56 16.92 -12.33
N PHE A 165 0.01 15.94 -11.60
CA PHE A 165 -1.07 16.20 -10.66
C PHE A 165 -0.58 16.99 -9.45
N SER A 166 -1.35 17.99 -9.05
CA SER A 166 -1.04 18.82 -7.89
C SER A 166 -1.85 18.38 -6.67
N TYR A 167 -1.16 17.88 -5.67
CA TYR A 167 -1.75 17.57 -4.36
C TYR A 167 -2.02 18.82 -3.50
N LYS A 168 -1.70 20.01 -4.01
CA LYS A 168 -1.93 21.27 -3.30
C LYS A 168 -3.42 21.62 -3.30
N GLY A 169 -3.96 21.85 -2.11
CA GLY A 169 -5.35 22.30 -1.94
C GLY A 169 -6.40 21.20 -1.92
N ILE A 170 -6.04 19.92 -2.16
CA ILE A 170 -6.99 18.81 -2.08
C ILE A 170 -7.23 18.37 -0.62
N SER A 171 -8.43 17.90 -0.33
CA SER A 171 -8.78 17.27 0.94
C SER A 171 -8.28 15.84 1.02
N SER A 172 -8.33 15.24 2.22
CA SER A 172 -8.06 13.80 2.42
C SER A 172 -9.00 12.91 1.62
N ASP A 173 -10.28 13.27 1.50
CA ASP A 173 -11.25 12.56 0.69
C ASP A 173 -10.88 12.59 -0.79
N GLU A 174 -10.55 13.77 -1.31
CA GLU A 174 -10.12 13.94 -2.70
C GLU A 174 -8.81 13.22 -2.98
N LEU A 175 -7.88 13.18 -2.02
CA LEU A 175 -6.64 12.41 -2.11
C LEU A 175 -6.94 10.92 -2.27
N VAL A 176 -7.82 10.35 -1.43
CA VAL A 176 -8.20 8.93 -1.51
C VAL A 176 -8.85 8.62 -2.85
N THR A 177 -9.82 9.44 -3.27
CA THR A 177 -10.54 9.24 -4.54
C THR A 177 -9.59 9.33 -5.74
N HIS A 178 -8.70 10.34 -5.76
CA HIS A 178 -7.70 10.49 -6.81
C HIS A 178 -6.74 9.29 -6.86
N PHE A 179 -6.19 8.91 -5.71
CA PHE A 179 -5.25 7.80 -5.62
C PHE A 179 -5.92 6.47 -6.03
N ALA A 180 -7.14 6.20 -5.59
CA ALA A 180 -7.91 5.02 -5.99
C ALA A 180 -8.13 4.99 -7.51
N LYS A 181 -8.47 6.14 -8.12
CA LYS A 181 -8.65 6.26 -9.57
C LYS A 181 -7.35 5.97 -10.33
N PHE A 182 -6.24 6.55 -9.91
CA PHE A 182 -4.93 6.34 -10.54
C PHE A 182 -4.50 4.86 -10.48
N VAL A 183 -4.55 4.24 -9.29
CA VAL A 183 -4.18 2.83 -9.10
C VAL A 183 -5.11 1.90 -9.90
N SER A 184 -6.40 2.21 -9.94
CA SER A 184 -7.41 1.47 -10.69
C SER A 184 -7.16 1.54 -12.21
N GLY A 185 -6.87 2.72 -12.75
CA GLY A 185 -6.56 2.92 -14.16
C GLY A 185 -5.31 2.14 -14.58
N LEU A 186 -4.22 2.28 -13.81
CA LEU A 186 -2.97 1.57 -14.05
C LEU A 186 -3.15 0.04 -14.04
N TRP A 187 -3.98 -0.48 -13.11
CA TRP A 187 -4.31 -1.91 -13.08
C TRP A 187 -5.15 -2.34 -14.29
N GLN A 188 -6.12 -1.52 -14.76
CA GLN A 188 -6.97 -1.84 -15.91
C GLN A 188 -6.18 -1.99 -17.22
N ILE A 189 -5.08 -1.28 -17.39
CA ILE A 189 -4.17 -1.48 -18.53
C ILE A 189 -3.78 -2.95 -18.63
N HIS A 190 -3.60 -3.63 -17.51
CA HIS A 190 -3.30 -5.05 -17.43
C HIS A 190 -2.12 -5.44 -18.32
N ALA A 191 -1.01 -4.74 -18.11
CA ALA A 191 0.12 -4.67 -19.03
C ALA A 191 0.87 -5.99 -19.26
N PHE A 192 0.78 -6.91 -18.30
CA PHE A 192 1.53 -8.18 -18.32
C PHE A 192 0.58 -9.37 -18.49
N GLY A 193 1.12 -10.51 -18.93
CA GLY A 193 0.35 -11.75 -19.04
C GLY A 193 -0.19 -12.22 -17.68
N GLU A 194 0.64 -12.09 -16.64
CA GLU A 194 0.33 -12.47 -15.26
C GLU A 194 0.96 -11.48 -14.28
N GLY A 195 0.62 -11.57 -12.96
CA GLY A 195 1.23 -10.77 -11.91
C GLY A 195 0.83 -9.30 -11.87
N ASN A 196 -0.17 -8.87 -12.65
CA ASN A 196 -0.58 -7.45 -12.70
C ASN A 196 -1.02 -6.92 -11.34
N THR A 197 -1.82 -7.65 -10.58
CA THR A 197 -2.31 -7.19 -9.27
C THR A 197 -1.18 -7.08 -8.24
N ARG A 198 -0.27 -8.07 -8.19
CA ARG A 198 0.90 -8.03 -7.29
C ARG A 198 1.79 -6.84 -7.64
N THR A 199 2.05 -6.61 -8.93
CA THR A 199 2.84 -5.45 -9.39
C THR A 199 2.17 -4.13 -9.02
N THR A 200 0.87 -3.98 -9.27
CA THR A 200 0.11 -2.76 -8.94
C THR A 200 0.09 -2.50 -7.44
N ALA A 201 -0.07 -3.54 -6.60
CA ALA A 201 -0.04 -3.39 -5.14
C ALA A 201 1.33 -2.90 -4.65
N VAL A 202 2.42 -3.53 -5.10
CA VAL A 202 3.79 -3.13 -4.72
C VAL A 202 4.11 -1.71 -5.22
N PHE A 203 3.70 -1.37 -6.44
CA PHE A 203 3.84 -0.02 -6.98
C PHE A 203 3.07 1.01 -6.15
N ALA A 204 1.81 0.72 -5.80
CA ALA A 204 0.97 1.59 -4.96
C ALA A 204 1.61 1.84 -3.59
N ILE A 205 2.16 0.80 -2.94
CA ILE A 205 2.86 0.92 -1.66
C ILE A 205 4.10 1.83 -1.80
N GLN A 206 4.94 1.59 -2.81
CA GLN A 206 6.14 2.42 -3.04
C GLN A 206 5.76 3.86 -3.38
N TYR A 207 4.71 4.05 -4.18
CA TYR A 207 4.24 5.38 -4.55
C TYR A 207 3.68 6.13 -3.33
N LEU A 208 2.85 5.50 -2.50
CA LEU A 208 2.37 6.10 -1.25
C LEU A 208 3.53 6.51 -0.33
N ARG A 209 4.57 5.69 -0.21
CA ARG A 209 5.78 6.05 0.55
C ARG A 209 6.46 7.30 -0.02
N SER A 210 6.51 7.46 -1.35
CA SER A 210 7.06 8.67 -1.99
C SER A 210 6.21 9.92 -1.75
N LEU A 211 4.92 9.75 -1.50
CA LEU A 211 3.98 10.81 -1.11
C LEU A 211 4.04 11.15 0.39
N GLY A 212 4.88 10.44 1.16
CA GLY A 212 5.10 10.68 2.58
C GLY A 212 4.29 9.75 3.52
N PHE A 213 3.49 8.82 2.98
CA PHE A 213 2.76 7.86 3.80
C PHE A 213 3.66 6.68 4.16
N ASP A 214 3.79 6.39 5.44
CA ASP A 214 4.51 5.22 5.91
C ASP A 214 3.57 4.00 5.89
N VAL A 215 3.51 3.34 4.74
CA VAL A 215 2.66 2.16 4.55
C VAL A 215 3.38 0.94 5.12
N GLU A 216 3.25 0.75 6.43
CA GLU A 216 3.81 -0.37 7.19
C GLU A 216 2.70 -1.22 7.85
N ASN A 217 1.44 -1.01 7.46
CA ASN A 217 0.36 -1.83 7.97
C ASN A 217 0.16 -3.09 7.11
N ASP A 218 -0.43 -4.09 7.71
CA ASP A 218 -0.68 -5.40 7.10
C ASP A 218 -1.96 -5.46 6.25
N LEU A 219 -2.57 -4.31 5.91
CA LEU A 219 -3.86 -4.27 5.21
C LEU A 219 -3.79 -4.96 3.84
N PHE A 220 -2.69 -4.75 3.10
CA PHE A 220 -2.47 -5.47 1.84
C PHE A 220 -2.30 -6.97 2.05
N ALA A 221 -1.70 -7.40 3.16
CA ALA A 221 -1.55 -8.80 3.49
C ALA A 221 -2.90 -9.45 3.84
N LYS A 222 -3.64 -8.84 4.78
CA LYS A 222 -4.92 -9.39 5.30
C LYS A 222 -6.06 -9.29 4.29
N HIS A 223 -6.04 -8.29 3.41
CA HIS A 223 -7.13 -7.98 2.48
C HIS A 223 -6.70 -7.94 1.02
N SER A 224 -5.66 -8.68 0.64
CA SER A 224 -5.14 -8.74 -0.74
C SER A 224 -6.22 -9.17 -1.75
N TRP A 225 -7.05 -10.17 -1.39
CA TRP A 225 -8.17 -10.61 -2.22
C TRP A 225 -9.28 -9.56 -2.34
N TYR A 226 -9.55 -8.80 -1.27
CA TYR A 226 -10.46 -7.66 -1.33
C TYR A 226 -9.91 -6.55 -2.23
N PHE A 227 -8.64 -6.22 -2.10
CA PHE A 227 -7.96 -5.24 -2.95
C PHE A 227 -8.10 -5.62 -4.44
N ARG A 228 -7.78 -6.87 -4.80
CA ARG A 228 -7.96 -7.36 -6.17
C ARG A 228 -9.40 -7.22 -6.66
N ASN A 229 -10.37 -7.69 -5.90
CA ASN A 229 -11.78 -7.64 -6.28
C ASN A 229 -12.32 -6.21 -6.34
N SER A 230 -11.80 -5.29 -5.53
CA SER A 230 -12.17 -3.87 -5.59
C SER A 230 -11.67 -3.20 -6.86
N LEU A 231 -10.47 -3.56 -7.36
CA LEU A 231 -9.98 -3.15 -8.68
C LEU A 231 -10.87 -3.66 -9.81
N VAL A 232 -11.29 -4.92 -9.73
CA VAL A 232 -12.26 -5.50 -10.69
C VAL A 232 -13.54 -4.69 -10.72
N ARG A 233 -14.15 -4.39 -9.55
CA ARG A 233 -15.40 -3.64 -9.46
C ARG A 233 -15.28 -2.18 -9.89
N ALA A 234 -14.13 -1.55 -9.64
CA ALA A 234 -13.86 -0.19 -10.08
C ALA A 234 -13.78 -0.07 -11.61
N ASN A 235 -13.48 -1.16 -12.32
CA ASN A 235 -13.26 -1.18 -13.76
C ASN A 235 -14.31 -1.99 -14.55
N TYR A 236 -15.36 -2.49 -13.87
CA TYR A 236 -16.39 -3.25 -14.54
C TYR A 236 -17.65 -2.43 -14.78
N LYS A 237 -18.12 -2.48 -16.03
CA LYS A 237 -19.39 -1.90 -16.46
C LYS A 237 -20.10 -2.85 -17.43
N SER A 238 -21.41 -3.02 -17.25
CA SER A 238 -22.26 -3.81 -18.14
C SER A 238 -23.63 -3.15 -18.27
N ALA A 239 -23.89 -2.55 -19.43
CA ALA A 239 -25.18 -1.94 -19.71
C ALA A 239 -26.30 -2.98 -19.75
N VAL A 240 -26.00 -4.20 -20.22
CA VAL A 240 -26.97 -5.32 -20.29
C VAL A 240 -27.41 -5.77 -18.91
N LYS A 241 -26.49 -5.78 -17.93
CA LYS A 241 -26.78 -6.16 -16.53
C LYS A 241 -27.18 -4.96 -15.67
N GLY A 242 -27.21 -3.73 -16.21
CA GLY A 242 -27.49 -2.52 -15.46
C GLY A 242 -26.44 -2.21 -14.39
N ILE A 243 -25.17 -2.61 -14.61
CA ILE A 243 -24.09 -2.43 -13.66
C ILE A 243 -23.14 -1.35 -14.15
N ASP A 244 -22.81 -0.40 -13.29
CA ASP A 244 -21.86 0.67 -13.56
C ASP A 244 -20.58 0.52 -12.73
N TYR A 245 -19.55 1.29 -13.07
CA TYR A 245 -18.29 1.38 -12.33
C TYR A 245 -18.53 1.64 -10.85
N THR A 246 -17.82 0.95 -9.99
CA THR A 246 -18.02 1.03 -8.54
C THR A 246 -16.69 1.20 -7.81
N PRO A 247 -16.11 2.43 -7.78
CA PRO A 247 -14.81 2.69 -7.14
C PRO A 247 -14.88 2.66 -5.61
N VAL A 248 -16.08 2.76 -5.01
CA VAL A 248 -16.29 2.90 -3.56
C VAL A 248 -15.61 1.79 -2.73
N TYR A 249 -15.50 0.59 -3.24
CA TYR A 249 -14.82 -0.50 -2.52
C TYR A 249 -13.31 -0.29 -2.44
N LEU A 250 -12.69 0.18 -3.53
CA LEU A 250 -11.28 0.52 -3.56
C LEU A 250 -11.00 1.76 -2.71
N GLU A 251 -11.88 2.75 -2.73
CA GLU A 251 -11.80 3.92 -1.85
C GLU A 251 -11.89 3.50 -0.38
N ARG A 252 -12.79 2.60 0.02
CA ARG A 252 -12.85 2.06 1.40
C ARG A 252 -11.56 1.37 1.82
N PHE A 253 -10.94 0.61 0.92
CA PHE A 253 -9.63 0.02 1.19
C PHE A 253 -8.59 1.10 1.51
N PHE A 254 -8.50 2.14 0.67
CA PHE A 254 -7.55 3.22 0.88
C PHE A 254 -7.94 4.15 2.04
N ARG A 255 -9.21 4.30 2.38
CA ARG A 255 -9.66 5.01 3.58
C ARG A 255 -9.18 4.30 4.85
N ASN A 256 -9.33 2.98 4.91
CA ASN A 256 -8.79 2.21 6.02
C ASN A 256 -7.27 2.36 6.09
N LEU A 257 -6.58 2.28 4.94
CA LEU A 257 -5.12 2.36 4.87
C LEU A 257 -4.59 3.74 5.27
N LEU A 258 -5.14 4.81 4.72
CA LEU A 258 -4.58 6.16 4.81
C LEU A 258 -5.20 6.99 5.94
N LEU A 259 -6.50 6.82 6.18
CA LEU A 259 -7.26 7.62 7.15
C LEU A 259 -7.54 6.87 8.46
N GLY A 260 -7.23 5.57 8.54
CA GLY A 260 -7.48 4.74 9.72
C GLY A 260 -8.97 4.47 9.95
N GLU A 261 -9.81 4.64 8.92
CA GLU A 261 -11.22 4.26 8.99
C GLU A 261 -11.36 2.74 9.13
N GLN A 262 -12.50 2.27 9.62
CA GLN A 262 -12.75 0.87 9.95
C GLN A 262 -13.87 0.30 9.07
N TRP A 263 -13.77 0.47 7.76
CA TRP A 263 -14.71 -0.16 6.83
C TRP A 263 -14.54 -1.68 6.82
N ASP A 264 -15.67 -2.41 6.79
CA ASP A 264 -15.67 -3.86 6.69
C ASP A 264 -15.28 -4.31 5.27
N LEU A 265 -14.08 -4.89 5.12
CA LEU A 265 -13.50 -5.28 3.85
C LEU A 265 -13.82 -6.76 3.51
N ARG A 266 -15.10 -7.09 3.32
CA ARG A 266 -15.53 -8.45 2.97
C ARG A 266 -15.80 -8.61 1.48
N ASN A 267 -15.16 -9.60 0.87
CA ASN A 267 -15.28 -9.91 -0.57
C ASN A 267 -16.72 -10.16 -1.04
N ARG A 268 -17.58 -10.73 -0.21
CA ARG A 268 -18.99 -11.00 -0.54
C ARG A 268 -19.79 -9.75 -0.91
N TYR A 269 -19.39 -8.57 -0.41
CA TYR A 269 -20.07 -7.30 -0.73
C TYR A 269 -19.73 -6.77 -2.13
N LEU A 270 -18.68 -7.30 -2.73
CA LEU A 270 -18.22 -6.88 -4.06
C LEU A 270 -18.91 -7.65 -5.19
N HIS A 271 -19.64 -8.72 -4.87
CA HIS A 271 -20.34 -9.52 -5.88
C HIS A 271 -21.43 -8.71 -6.58
N ILE A 272 -21.56 -8.87 -7.91
CA ILE A 272 -22.53 -8.08 -8.71
C ILE A 272 -23.99 -8.42 -8.40
N HIS A 273 -24.27 -9.67 -8.03
CA HIS A 273 -25.58 -10.12 -7.57
C HIS A 273 -25.41 -10.84 -6.21
N PRO A 274 -25.32 -10.07 -5.11
CA PRO A 274 -25.18 -10.68 -3.81
C PRO A 274 -26.44 -11.48 -3.48
N THR A 275 -26.28 -12.68 -2.90
CA THR A 275 -27.40 -13.44 -2.36
C THR A 275 -28.14 -12.63 -1.29
N LYS A 276 -29.40 -12.95 -0.97
CA LYS A 276 -30.16 -12.24 0.07
C LYS A 276 -29.42 -12.16 1.41
N GLU A 277 -28.67 -13.19 1.76
CA GLU A 277 -27.82 -13.23 2.95
C GLU A 277 -26.63 -12.26 2.86
N TRP A 278 -26.14 -11.96 1.64
CA TRP A 278 -25.03 -11.04 1.39
C TRP A 278 -25.49 -9.60 1.18
N SER A 279 -26.78 -9.39 0.81
CA SER A 279 -27.34 -8.06 0.60
C SER A 279 -27.65 -7.29 1.88
N MET A 280 -27.58 -7.93 3.03
CA MET A 280 -27.57 -7.25 4.33
C MET A 280 -26.23 -6.53 4.55
N GLN A 281 -25.95 -5.51 3.71
CA GLN A 281 -24.94 -4.53 4.06
C GLN A 281 -25.44 -3.79 5.30
N PRO A 282 -24.65 -3.68 6.38
CA PRO A 282 -24.94 -2.67 7.36
C PRO A 282 -25.02 -1.34 6.61
N ASN A 283 -26.09 -0.62 6.81
CA ASN A 283 -26.40 0.65 6.14
C ASN A 283 -25.12 1.46 5.93
N LEU A 284 -25.02 2.10 4.76
CA LEU A 284 -24.02 3.09 4.36
C LEU A 284 -24.07 4.34 5.26
N ALA A 285 -24.18 4.15 6.56
CA ALA A 285 -24.20 5.20 7.55
C ALA A 285 -22.79 5.35 8.12
N THR A 286 -22.20 6.53 7.87
CA THR A 286 -21.18 7.23 8.65
C THR A 286 -20.28 6.38 9.54
N PRO A 287 -18.96 6.66 9.57
CA PRO A 287 -18.07 6.05 10.54
C PRO A 287 -18.67 6.20 11.93
N SER A 288 -18.90 5.09 12.61
CA SER A 288 -19.41 5.07 13.96
C SER A 288 -18.38 5.74 14.88
N SER A 289 -18.59 7.00 15.14
CA SER A 289 -18.02 7.69 16.28
C SER A 289 -18.82 7.26 17.49
N THR A 290 -18.40 6.26 18.19
CA THR A 290 -18.63 5.85 19.58
C THR A 290 -18.98 4.37 19.70
N PRO A 291 -18.22 3.57 20.44
CA PRO A 291 -18.66 2.25 20.84
C PRO A 291 -19.74 2.40 21.91
N GLN A 292 -20.98 2.04 21.62
CA GLN A 292 -21.97 1.79 22.66
C GLN A 292 -21.60 0.48 23.37
N ALA A 293 -21.33 0.60 24.66
CA ALA A 293 -21.04 -0.52 25.53
C ALA A 293 -22.21 -1.54 25.57
N PRO A 294 -21.94 -2.84 25.47
CA PRO A 294 -22.92 -3.86 25.76
C PRO A 294 -23.14 -3.94 27.27
N LYS A 295 -24.40 -4.00 27.69
CA LYS A 295 -24.77 -4.25 29.07
C LYS A 295 -24.42 -5.67 29.49
N GLN A 296 -23.61 -5.77 30.55
CA GLN A 296 -23.40 -6.85 31.51
C GLN A 296 -23.21 -8.29 30.99
N ALA A 297 -21.98 -8.75 31.13
CA ALA A 297 -21.60 -10.11 31.45
C ALA A 297 -20.26 -10.11 32.23
N PRO A 298 -19.89 -11.17 33.01
CA PRO A 298 -19.16 -11.06 34.27
C PRO A 298 -17.64 -10.80 34.11
N GLU A 299 -17.13 -10.20 35.16
CA GLU A 299 -15.74 -9.89 35.48
C GLU A 299 -14.75 -10.98 35.04
N GLN A 300 -13.98 -10.70 34.01
CA GLN A 300 -12.66 -11.30 33.72
C GLN A 300 -11.71 -10.17 33.39
N ALA A 301 -10.44 -10.33 33.81
CA ALA A 301 -9.36 -9.36 33.86
C ALA A 301 -9.28 -8.36 32.66
N PRO A 302 -8.72 -7.16 32.86
CA PRO A 302 -8.77 -6.10 31.88
C PRO A 302 -7.99 -6.49 30.60
N GLU A 303 -8.74 -6.84 29.56
CA GLU A 303 -8.26 -6.88 28.20
C GLU A 303 -7.87 -5.44 27.83
N GLN A 304 -6.60 -5.21 27.58
CA GLN A 304 -6.10 -3.91 27.12
C GLN A 304 -6.91 -3.52 25.89
N ALA A 305 -7.54 -2.35 25.96
CA ALA A 305 -8.28 -1.79 24.83
C ALA A 305 -7.40 -1.82 23.57
N PRO A 306 -7.94 -2.20 22.40
CA PRO A 306 -7.17 -2.17 21.17
C PRO A 306 -6.67 -0.74 20.97
N GLU A 307 -5.34 -0.60 20.83
CA GLU A 307 -4.71 0.66 20.43
C GLU A 307 -5.46 1.19 19.20
N GLN A 308 -6.04 2.37 19.30
CA GLN A 308 -6.72 3.00 18.18
C GLN A 308 -5.67 3.15 17.08
N VAL A 309 -5.82 2.42 15.99
CA VAL A 309 -4.97 2.54 14.81
C VAL A 309 -5.17 3.95 14.27
N GLN A 310 -4.24 4.83 14.62
CA GLN A 310 -4.23 6.20 14.12
C GLN A 310 -3.95 6.12 12.61
N GLY A 311 -4.82 6.71 11.79
CA GLY A 311 -4.62 6.72 10.33
C GLY A 311 -3.26 7.34 9.96
N LEU A 312 -2.68 6.89 8.86
CA LEU A 312 -1.36 7.34 8.39
C LEU A 312 -1.29 8.85 8.12
N LEU A 313 -2.43 9.51 8.00
CA LEU A 313 -2.50 10.95 7.74
C LEU A 313 -2.27 11.80 9.00
N HIS A 314 -2.61 11.32 10.19
CA HIS A 314 -2.64 12.15 11.41
C HIS A 314 -1.38 12.01 12.27
N THR A 315 -1.05 13.08 12.99
CA THR A 315 -0.02 13.09 14.03
C THR A 315 -0.55 13.80 15.28
N SER A 316 -0.14 13.33 16.45
CA SER A 316 -0.38 13.98 17.73
C SER A 316 0.74 14.96 18.12
N ASN A 317 1.82 15.03 17.34
CA ASN A 317 2.97 15.88 17.62
C ASN A 317 2.66 17.36 17.31
N SER A 318 2.43 18.15 18.33
CA SER A 318 2.10 19.58 18.20
C SER A 318 3.17 20.41 17.47
N LEU A 319 4.45 20.03 17.57
CA LEU A 319 5.54 20.71 16.89
C LEU A 319 5.49 20.47 15.39
N ILE A 320 5.15 19.26 14.97
CA ILE A 320 4.94 18.93 13.56
C ILE A 320 3.70 19.67 13.02
N ILE A 321 2.60 19.66 13.75
CA ILE A 321 1.38 20.40 13.36
C ILE A 321 1.68 21.89 13.18
N GLY A 322 2.42 22.49 14.11
CA GLY A 322 2.85 23.87 14.02
C GLY A 322 3.71 24.14 12.77
N LEU A 323 4.66 23.26 12.49
CA LEU A 323 5.52 23.37 11.31
C LEU A 323 4.73 23.22 9.99
N ILE A 324 3.77 22.29 9.94
CA ILE A 324 2.88 22.10 8.78
C ILE A 324 2.10 23.38 8.49
N LYS A 325 1.49 24.00 9.52
CA LYS A 325 0.77 25.26 9.37
C LYS A 325 1.66 26.41 8.84
N ILE A 326 2.93 26.44 9.24
CA ILE A 326 3.91 27.46 8.81
C ILE A 326 4.37 27.25 7.37
N ILE A 327 4.68 26.02 6.98
CA ILE A 327 5.09 25.72 5.60
C ILE A 327 3.92 25.93 4.65
N GLY A 328 2.75 25.39 4.97
CA GLY A 328 1.57 25.49 4.12
C GLY A 328 1.85 25.04 2.68
N GLY A 329 1.45 25.86 1.72
CA GLY A 329 1.71 25.60 0.30
C GLY A 329 3.00 26.22 -0.25
N GLU A 330 3.93 26.67 0.62
CA GLU A 330 5.13 27.38 0.22
C GLU A 330 6.38 26.50 0.23
N GLU A 331 7.44 26.98 -0.42
CA GLU A 331 8.78 26.41 -0.34
C GLU A 331 9.66 27.35 0.48
N LEU A 332 10.05 26.97 1.69
CA LEU A 332 10.71 27.83 2.63
C LEU A 332 12.13 27.33 2.95
N SER A 333 13.10 28.25 3.00
CA SER A 333 14.43 27.98 3.54
C SER A 333 14.40 27.86 5.07
N ILE A 334 15.43 27.26 5.67
CA ILE A 334 15.56 27.20 7.14
C ILE A 334 15.44 28.58 7.78
N SER A 335 16.07 29.61 7.20
CA SER A 335 16.02 30.96 7.75
C SER A 335 14.62 31.54 7.78
N GLN A 336 13.84 31.32 6.69
CA GLN A 336 12.44 31.75 6.62
C GLN A 336 11.55 30.97 7.59
N LEU A 337 11.79 29.67 7.75
CA LEU A 337 11.07 28.85 8.72
C LEU A 337 11.34 29.32 10.15
N MET A 338 12.59 29.59 10.49
CA MET A 338 12.97 30.09 11.81
C MET A 338 12.38 31.48 12.08
N GLU A 339 12.37 32.37 11.08
CA GLU A 339 11.75 33.70 11.20
C GLU A 339 10.25 33.57 11.49
N LYS A 340 9.53 32.75 10.71
CA LYS A 340 8.08 32.50 10.91
C LYS A 340 7.76 31.82 12.25
N THR A 341 8.66 30.97 12.78
CA THR A 341 8.48 30.31 14.07
C THR A 341 8.91 31.18 15.26
N GLY A 342 9.68 32.25 15.03
CA GLY A 342 10.29 33.04 16.08
C GLY A 342 11.46 32.33 16.81
N LEU A 343 11.88 31.16 16.36
CA LEU A 343 12.95 30.38 16.98
C LEU A 343 14.32 30.86 16.51
N LYS A 344 15.23 31.07 17.47
CA LYS A 344 16.58 31.62 17.19
C LYS A 344 17.68 30.55 17.17
N HIS A 345 17.47 29.38 17.81
CA HIS A 345 18.49 28.35 17.92
C HIS A 345 18.33 27.30 16.83
N ARG A 346 19.10 27.42 15.76
CA ARG A 346 19.02 26.59 14.56
C ARG A 346 19.17 25.08 14.81
N PRO A 347 20.11 24.59 15.62
CA PRO A 347 20.21 23.15 15.92
C PRO A 347 18.95 22.59 16.54
N ASN A 348 18.36 23.24 17.54
CA ASN A 348 17.13 22.80 18.19
C ASN A 348 15.94 22.82 17.23
N PHE A 349 15.86 23.84 16.36
CA PHE A 349 14.80 23.89 15.34
C PHE A 349 14.88 22.68 14.40
N ILE A 350 16.09 22.35 13.93
CA ILE A 350 16.29 21.19 13.05
C ILE A 350 15.94 19.89 13.78
N GLU A 351 16.43 19.72 15.01
CA GLU A 351 16.28 18.46 15.77
C GLU A 351 14.85 18.20 16.21
N TYR A 352 14.15 19.22 16.73
CA TYR A 352 12.83 19.01 17.37
C TYR A 352 11.64 19.33 16.48
N HIS A 353 11.81 20.11 15.39
CA HIS A 353 10.72 20.48 14.50
C HIS A 353 10.88 19.89 13.10
N LEU A 354 12.04 20.13 12.45
CA LEU A 354 12.21 19.81 11.04
C LEU A 354 12.47 18.32 10.80
N ASN A 355 13.43 17.73 11.51
CA ASN A 355 13.77 16.31 11.36
C ASN A 355 12.61 15.37 11.69
N PRO A 356 11.81 15.57 12.76
CA PRO A 356 10.62 14.77 13.01
C PRO A 356 9.59 14.87 11.87
N ALA A 357 9.31 16.08 11.37
CA ALA A 357 8.38 16.27 10.28
C ALA A 357 8.83 15.59 8.98
N ILE A 358 10.14 15.56 8.71
CA ILE A 358 10.71 14.83 7.57
C ILE A 358 10.64 13.32 7.82
N LYS A 359 11.01 12.85 9.01
CA LYS A 359 11.01 11.43 9.38
C LYS A 359 9.60 10.84 9.30
N GLU A 360 8.58 11.58 9.76
CA GLU A 360 7.18 11.16 9.71
C GLU A 360 6.52 11.42 8.33
N GLY A 361 7.27 11.90 7.34
CA GLY A 361 6.83 12.05 5.97
C GLY A 361 5.91 13.26 5.70
N TYR A 362 5.80 14.25 6.60
CA TYR A 362 5.00 15.46 6.36
C TYR A 362 5.73 16.53 5.57
N ALA A 363 7.06 16.59 5.71
CA ALA A 363 7.90 17.53 5.00
C ALA A 363 9.00 16.81 4.22
N ARG A 364 9.51 17.46 3.18
CA ARG A 364 10.63 16.96 2.38
C ARG A 364 11.57 18.09 1.96
N LEU A 365 12.77 17.69 1.58
CA LEU A 365 13.78 18.58 0.99
C LEU A 365 13.43 18.83 -0.48
N LEU A 366 13.68 20.06 -0.96
CA LEU A 366 13.59 20.39 -2.40
C LEU A 366 14.70 19.67 -3.20
N TYR A 367 15.90 19.58 -2.59
CA TYR A 367 17.06 18.88 -3.17
C TYR A 367 17.45 17.70 -2.25
N PRO A 368 16.74 16.55 -2.30
CA PRO A 368 17.00 15.42 -1.38
C PRO A 368 18.38 14.80 -1.59
N ASP A 369 18.85 14.72 -2.85
CA ASP A 369 20.17 14.16 -3.20
C ASP A 369 21.34 15.06 -2.78
N LYS A 370 21.06 16.31 -2.44
CA LYS A 370 22.04 17.31 -1.99
C LYS A 370 21.53 18.05 -0.76
N PRO A 371 21.45 17.41 0.42
CA PRO A 371 20.86 18.01 1.62
C PRO A 371 21.51 19.35 2.05
N ARG A 372 22.79 19.56 1.71
CA ARG A 372 23.54 20.79 1.99
C ARG A 372 23.53 21.80 0.82
N HIS A 373 22.61 21.66 -0.12
CA HIS A 373 22.53 22.57 -1.27
C HIS A 373 22.33 24.02 -0.79
N PRO A 374 23.05 25.01 -1.35
CA PRO A 374 22.95 26.42 -0.90
C PRO A 374 21.55 27.03 -1.02
N ARG A 375 20.77 26.55 -1.99
CA ARG A 375 19.37 26.95 -2.21
C ARG A 375 18.38 25.93 -1.66
N GLN A 376 18.75 25.15 -0.63
CA GLN A 376 17.86 24.18 -0.03
C GLN A 376 16.62 24.83 0.54
N LYS A 377 15.46 24.27 0.22
CA LYS A 377 14.16 24.62 0.76
C LYS A 377 13.44 23.38 1.26
N TYR A 378 12.43 23.59 2.07
CA TYR A 378 11.58 22.57 2.64
C TYR A 378 10.13 22.86 2.23
N LEU A 379 9.41 21.82 1.89
CA LEU A 379 8.02 21.87 1.45
C LEU A 379 7.26 20.68 2.01
N LEU A 380 5.93 20.78 2.05
CA LEU A 380 5.10 19.66 2.47
C LEU A 380 5.07 18.58 1.39
N THR A 381 4.98 17.33 1.83
CA THR A 381 4.64 16.19 0.98
C THR A 381 3.12 16.19 0.67
N ALA A 382 2.62 15.26 -0.16
CA ALA A 382 1.18 15.10 -0.35
C ALA A 382 0.46 14.80 0.96
N LYS A 383 1.04 13.95 1.83
CA LYS A 383 0.57 13.70 3.20
C LYS A 383 0.51 14.99 4.03
N GLY A 384 1.58 15.76 4.03
CA GLY A 384 1.63 17.03 4.76
C GLY A 384 0.62 18.06 4.26
N LEU A 385 0.43 18.15 2.95
CA LEU A 385 -0.57 19.04 2.32
C LEU A 385 -2.00 18.64 2.68
N ALA A 386 -2.33 17.35 2.65
CA ALA A 386 -3.64 16.86 3.03
C ALA A 386 -3.97 17.21 4.49
N LEU A 387 -3.02 16.96 5.43
CA LEU A 387 -3.21 17.35 6.84
C LEU A 387 -3.31 18.88 7.01
N TYR A 388 -2.50 19.67 6.30
CA TYR A 388 -2.60 21.13 6.30
C TYR A 388 -4.00 21.62 5.90
N ASN A 389 -4.58 21.04 4.85
CA ASN A 389 -5.90 21.42 4.37
C ASN A 389 -7.01 21.05 5.37
N GLU A 390 -6.90 19.91 6.06
CA GLU A 390 -7.83 19.53 7.13
C GLU A 390 -7.77 20.49 8.32
N LEU A 391 -6.56 20.82 8.77
CA LEU A 391 -6.36 21.77 9.87
C LEU A 391 -6.98 23.14 9.58
N ASN A 392 -6.85 23.61 8.32
CA ASN A 392 -7.42 24.90 7.91
C ASN A 392 -8.95 24.87 7.72
N LYS A 393 -9.56 23.71 7.45
CA LYS A 393 -11.01 23.57 7.44
C LYS A 393 -11.60 23.70 8.86
N ASN A 394 -10.93 23.08 9.84
CA ASN A 394 -11.37 23.11 11.23
C ASN A 394 -11.19 24.49 11.89
N ASP A 395 -10.20 25.29 11.47
CA ASP A 395 -9.98 26.66 11.96
C ASP A 395 -11.01 27.68 11.40
N LYS A 396 -11.89 27.28 10.45
CA LYS A 396 -12.93 28.13 9.80
C LYS A 396 -14.36 27.86 10.30
N ILE A 397 -14.53 26.87 11.17
CA ILE A 397 -15.80 26.53 11.84
C ILE A 397 -15.76 27.07 13.28
#